data_cb8c0a7b582fb5f30f33e5e2c62fa185
#
_entry.id   cb8c0a7b582fb5f30f33e5e2c62fa185
#
_cell.length_a   1.000
_cell.length_b   1.000
_cell.length_c   1.000
_cell.angle_alpha   90.00
_cell.angle_beta   90.00
_cell.angle_gamma   90.00
#
_symmetry.space_group_name_H-M   'P 1'
#
loop_
_entity.id
_entity.type
_entity.pdbx_description
1 polymer ?
#
loop_
_entity_poly.entity_id
_entity_poly.type
_entity_poly.pdbx_seq_one_letter_code
_entity_poly.pdbx_strand_id
1 'polypeptide(L)'
;MNTENKFDAVILDWAGTTVDYGCFAPVQAFVEVFRHFGIEPTMDEVRAPMGMLKRDHIKTMLSMERISSEWQKRYGRAWEEADVDALYDIFEEKLLSILDGFADVKPYVLDTVKELRQRGIKIGSTTGYTDRMMEIVVPKAKENGYGPDVWFSPDSTEGKGRPYPYMVFKNMQALGVMDVRRVMKVGDTVSDIKEGRNAGVYTVGVIEGSSEMGLTKEEFNNMGEIEQTARIEAVREKFLNAGADDVILNMRDL
;
A
#
# COMPACT_ATOMS: atom_id res chain seq x y z
N MET A 1 -34.79 12.89 7.25
CA MET A 1 -34.21 11.99 8.26
C MET A 1 -32.71 12.06 8.07
N ASN A 2 -31.96 12.58 9.03
CA ASN A 2 -30.51 12.52 8.98
C ASN A 2 -30.10 11.05 9.11
N THR A 3 -29.69 10.44 8.00
CA THR A 3 -28.96 9.17 8.07
C THR A 3 -27.62 9.49 8.71
N GLU A 4 -27.48 9.26 10.01
CA GLU A 4 -26.18 9.36 10.68
C GLU A 4 -25.16 8.50 9.91
N ASN A 5 -24.07 9.11 9.51
CA ASN A 5 -22.99 8.38 8.86
C ASN A 5 -22.49 7.27 9.82
N LYS A 6 -22.35 6.07 9.30
CA LYS A 6 -21.73 4.96 10.05
C LYS A 6 -20.29 5.29 10.47
N PHE A 7 -19.56 6.08 9.67
CA PHE A 7 -18.16 6.45 9.88
C PHE A 7 -17.98 7.96 9.97
N ASP A 8 -17.02 8.40 10.80
CA ASP A 8 -16.58 9.78 10.95
C ASP A 8 -15.28 10.05 10.15
N ALA A 9 -14.50 9.01 9.91
CA ALA A 9 -13.28 9.09 9.11
C ALA A 9 -13.05 7.84 8.28
N VAL A 10 -12.44 8.05 7.11
CA VAL A 10 -11.88 7.01 6.24
C VAL A 10 -10.38 7.25 6.13
N ILE A 11 -9.59 6.21 6.40
CA ILE A 11 -8.13 6.23 6.33
C ILE A 11 -7.70 5.41 5.11
N LEU A 12 -7.23 6.11 4.09
CA LEU A 12 -6.84 5.51 2.80
C LEU A 12 -5.34 5.23 2.76
N ASP A 13 -4.93 4.14 2.14
CA ASP A 13 -3.56 3.96 1.71
C ASP A 13 -3.26 4.80 0.45
N TRP A 14 -1.99 4.86 0.04
CA TRP A 14 -1.53 5.62 -1.12
C TRP A 14 -1.34 4.74 -2.37
N ALA A 15 -0.17 4.18 -2.58
CA ALA A 15 0.19 3.45 -3.80
C ALA A 15 -0.60 2.15 -3.96
N GLY A 16 -1.34 1.99 -5.05
CA GLY A 16 -2.26 0.88 -5.28
C GLY A 16 -3.67 1.11 -4.76
N THR A 17 -3.87 2.08 -3.86
CA THR A 17 -5.19 2.45 -3.32
C THR A 17 -5.69 3.76 -3.91
N THR A 18 -4.97 4.86 -3.72
CA THR A 18 -5.38 6.20 -4.19
C THR A 18 -4.56 6.71 -5.36
N VAL A 19 -3.30 6.33 -5.46
CA VAL A 19 -2.37 6.65 -6.56
C VAL A 19 -1.65 5.39 -7.05
N ASP A 20 -0.86 5.49 -8.11
CA ASP A 20 -0.03 4.40 -8.65
C ASP A 20 -0.83 3.11 -8.89
N TYR A 21 -1.64 3.10 -9.94
CA TYR A 21 -2.45 1.94 -10.32
C TYR A 21 -1.57 0.69 -10.53
N GLY A 22 -1.78 -0.34 -9.70
CA GLY A 22 -0.99 -1.58 -9.70
C GLY A 22 0.26 -1.52 -8.80
N CYS A 23 0.53 -0.37 -8.13
CA CYS A 23 1.65 -0.18 -7.23
C CYS A 23 3.01 -0.53 -7.88
N PHE A 24 3.30 0.06 -9.04
CA PHE A 24 4.48 -0.30 -9.85
C PHE A 24 5.77 0.42 -9.44
N ALA A 25 5.71 1.63 -8.88
CA ALA A 25 6.90 2.36 -8.48
C ALA A 25 7.83 1.52 -7.56
N PRO A 26 7.37 1.01 -6.42
CA PRO A 26 8.22 0.22 -5.55
C PRO A 26 8.58 -1.14 -6.16
N VAL A 27 7.69 -1.76 -6.95
CA VAL A 27 7.98 -3.04 -7.63
C VAL A 27 9.17 -2.90 -8.56
N GLN A 28 9.18 -1.86 -9.40
CA GLN A 28 10.30 -1.61 -10.31
C GLN A 28 11.61 -1.39 -9.54
N ALA A 29 11.59 -0.58 -8.49
CA ALA A 29 12.77 -0.32 -7.69
C ALA A 29 13.31 -1.60 -7.00
N PHE A 30 12.43 -2.47 -6.45
CA PHE A 30 12.86 -3.75 -5.87
C PHE A 30 13.48 -4.69 -6.90
N VAL A 31 12.87 -4.84 -8.06
CA VAL A 31 13.44 -5.68 -9.14
C VAL A 31 14.81 -5.18 -9.52
N GLU A 32 14.98 -3.88 -9.75
CA GLU A 32 16.25 -3.30 -10.18
C GLU A 32 17.34 -3.42 -9.10
N VAL A 33 17.02 -3.24 -7.83
CA VAL A 33 18.02 -3.38 -6.76
C VAL A 33 18.47 -4.82 -6.59
N PHE A 34 17.57 -5.80 -6.60
CA PHE A 34 17.98 -7.21 -6.52
C PHE A 34 18.80 -7.64 -7.74
N ARG A 35 18.46 -7.17 -8.94
CA ARG A 35 19.26 -7.36 -10.14
C ARG A 35 20.65 -6.75 -10.02
N HIS A 36 20.78 -5.57 -9.41
CA HIS A 36 22.09 -4.95 -9.15
C HIS A 36 22.99 -5.85 -8.31
N PHE A 37 22.43 -6.57 -7.33
CA PHE A 37 23.13 -7.57 -6.53
C PHE A 37 23.20 -8.94 -7.22
N GLY A 38 22.73 -9.05 -8.46
CA GLY A 38 22.83 -10.26 -9.30
C GLY A 38 21.84 -11.35 -8.94
N ILE A 39 20.72 -10.99 -8.32
CA ILE A 39 19.60 -11.88 -8.03
C ILE A 39 18.41 -11.43 -8.86
N GLU A 40 17.81 -12.34 -9.63
CA GLU A 40 16.58 -12.06 -10.37
C GLU A 40 15.37 -12.47 -9.54
N PRO A 41 14.61 -11.52 -8.93
CA PRO A 41 13.43 -11.87 -8.16
C PRO A 41 12.24 -12.17 -9.08
N THR A 42 11.35 -13.05 -8.66
CA THR A 42 10.04 -13.21 -9.31
C THR A 42 9.07 -12.10 -8.88
N MET A 43 8.04 -11.83 -9.70
CA MET A 43 7.00 -10.86 -9.33
C MET A 43 6.29 -11.25 -8.03
N ASP A 44 6.04 -12.54 -7.81
CA ASP A 44 5.41 -13.03 -6.57
C ASP A 44 6.28 -12.74 -5.34
N GLU A 45 7.60 -12.94 -5.44
CA GLU A 45 8.54 -12.63 -4.36
C GLU A 45 8.60 -11.12 -4.07
N VAL A 46 8.57 -10.28 -5.11
CA VAL A 46 8.55 -8.83 -4.94
C VAL A 46 7.24 -8.37 -4.32
N ARG A 47 6.12 -8.94 -4.73
CA ARG A 47 4.79 -8.47 -4.30
C ARG A 47 4.34 -9.02 -2.95
N ALA A 48 4.83 -10.19 -2.53
CA ALA A 48 4.40 -10.82 -1.28
C ALA A 48 4.55 -9.91 -0.03
N PRO A 49 5.65 -9.14 0.17
CA PRO A 49 5.77 -8.23 1.32
C PRO A 49 5.30 -6.81 1.05
N MET A 50 4.52 -6.54 -0.01
CA MET A 50 4.05 -5.18 -0.30
C MET A 50 3.25 -4.57 0.85
N GLY A 51 3.30 -3.25 0.96
CA GLY A 51 2.68 -2.50 2.05
C GLY A 51 3.50 -2.42 3.34
N MET A 52 4.56 -3.22 3.49
CA MET A 52 5.50 -3.13 4.62
C MET A 52 6.43 -1.91 4.50
N LEU A 53 7.10 -1.54 5.60
CA LEU A 53 8.25 -0.63 5.57
C LEU A 53 9.31 -1.16 4.57
N LYS A 54 9.87 -0.29 3.75
CA LYS A 54 10.67 -0.73 2.60
C LYS A 54 11.93 -1.51 2.96
N ARG A 55 12.59 -1.15 4.07
CA ARG A 55 13.73 -1.90 4.60
C ARG A 55 13.31 -3.31 5.05
N ASP A 56 12.17 -3.43 5.74
CA ASP A 56 11.65 -4.72 6.21
C ASP A 56 11.20 -5.60 5.02
N HIS A 57 10.69 -4.98 3.96
CA HIS A 57 10.37 -5.63 2.71
C HIS A 57 11.62 -6.31 2.09
N ILE A 58 12.73 -5.57 1.96
CA ILE A 58 14.01 -6.11 1.48
C ILE A 58 14.47 -7.27 2.34
N LYS A 59 14.44 -7.10 3.66
CA LYS A 59 14.80 -8.16 4.62
C LYS A 59 13.93 -9.40 4.46
N THR A 60 12.63 -9.22 4.26
CA THR A 60 11.69 -10.32 4.01
C THR A 60 12.03 -11.04 2.71
N MET A 61 12.30 -10.31 1.62
CA MET A 61 12.72 -10.91 0.36
C MET A 61 14.02 -11.71 0.49
N LEU A 62 15.05 -11.16 1.15
CA LEU A 62 16.31 -11.85 1.42
C LEU A 62 16.12 -13.12 2.26
N SER A 63 15.08 -13.17 3.09
CA SER A 63 14.74 -14.33 3.93
C SER A 63 13.97 -15.42 3.18
N MET A 64 13.50 -15.18 1.97
CA MET A 64 12.83 -16.19 1.15
C MET A 64 13.82 -17.27 0.73
N GLU A 65 13.43 -18.53 0.81
CA GLU A 65 14.31 -19.69 0.62
C GLU A 65 15.11 -19.62 -0.72
N ARG A 66 14.45 -19.31 -1.82
CA ARG A 66 15.10 -19.21 -3.14
C ARG A 66 16.09 -18.05 -3.18
N ILE A 67 15.69 -16.85 -2.77
CA ILE A 67 16.54 -15.64 -2.78
C ILE A 67 17.72 -15.83 -1.83
N SER A 68 17.50 -16.35 -0.62
CA SER A 68 18.54 -16.63 0.36
C SER A 68 19.56 -17.65 -0.18
N SER A 69 19.08 -18.69 -0.88
CA SER A 69 19.95 -19.69 -1.52
C SER A 69 20.78 -19.11 -2.65
N GLU A 70 20.19 -18.23 -3.49
CA GLU A 70 20.92 -17.54 -4.56
C GLU A 70 21.97 -16.58 -4.00
N TRP A 71 21.62 -15.86 -2.91
CA TRP A 71 22.56 -15.00 -2.20
C TRP A 71 23.78 -15.78 -1.70
N GLN A 72 23.54 -16.91 -1.01
CA GLN A 72 24.61 -17.76 -0.50
C GLN A 72 25.50 -18.34 -1.62
N LYS A 73 24.91 -18.76 -2.73
CA LYS A 73 25.67 -19.24 -3.90
C LYS A 73 26.57 -18.15 -4.48
N ARG A 74 26.08 -16.92 -4.55
CA ARG A 74 26.77 -15.79 -5.17
C ARG A 74 27.87 -15.21 -4.30
N TYR A 75 27.59 -15.04 -3.00
CA TYR A 75 28.49 -14.35 -2.06
C TYR A 75 29.26 -15.30 -1.13
N GLY A 76 29.00 -16.61 -1.17
CA GLY A 76 29.66 -17.62 -0.34
C GLY A 76 29.29 -17.56 1.14
N ARG A 77 28.30 -16.73 1.52
CA ARG A 77 27.81 -16.54 2.91
C ARG A 77 26.32 -16.26 2.93
N ALA A 78 25.71 -16.43 4.10
CA ALA A 78 24.36 -15.94 4.32
C ALA A 78 24.34 -14.39 4.27
N TRP A 79 23.15 -13.82 3.99
CA TRP A 79 22.94 -12.38 4.07
C TRP A 79 22.96 -11.91 5.55
N GLU A 80 23.28 -10.65 5.74
CA GLU A 80 23.38 -9.99 7.05
C GLU A 80 22.63 -8.65 7.02
N GLU A 81 22.43 -8.00 8.18
CA GLU A 81 21.74 -6.69 8.25
C GLU A 81 22.44 -5.61 7.40
N ALA A 82 23.79 -5.67 7.31
CA ALA A 82 24.54 -4.75 6.46
C ALA A 82 24.21 -4.90 4.96
N ASP A 83 23.81 -6.11 4.52
CA ASP A 83 23.36 -6.33 3.14
C ASP A 83 21.97 -5.72 2.94
N VAL A 84 21.07 -5.85 3.93
CA VAL A 84 19.77 -5.18 3.91
C VAL A 84 19.94 -3.68 3.76
N ASP A 85 20.86 -3.08 4.53
CA ASP A 85 21.14 -1.64 4.46
C ASP A 85 21.69 -1.24 3.09
N ALA A 86 22.63 -2.00 2.54
CA ALA A 86 23.20 -1.74 1.22
C ALA A 86 22.16 -1.84 0.08
N LEU A 87 21.24 -2.82 0.14
CA LEU A 87 20.13 -2.90 -0.81
C LEU A 87 19.17 -1.73 -0.64
N TYR A 88 18.88 -1.35 0.62
CA TYR A 88 17.95 -0.29 0.91
C TYR A 88 18.44 1.08 0.41
N ASP A 89 19.71 1.39 0.59
CA ASP A 89 20.31 2.65 0.12
C ASP A 89 20.12 2.83 -1.39
N ILE A 90 20.42 1.78 -2.17
CA ILE A 90 20.24 1.81 -3.64
C ILE A 90 18.74 1.85 -3.98
N PHE A 91 17.92 1.08 -3.27
CA PHE A 91 16.47 1.08 -3.46
C PHE A 91 15.86 2.46 -3.26
N GLU A 92 16.24 3.15 -2.16
CA GLU A 92 15.69 4.46 -1.83
C GLU A 92 16.02 5.49 -2.92
N GLU A 93 17.29 5.56 -3.35
CA GLU A 93 17.72 6.46 -4.44
C GLU A 93 16.94 6.18 -5.74
N LYS A 94 16.80 4.91 -6.09
CA LYS A 94 16.09 4.47 -7.28
C LYS A 94 14.62 4.88 -7.22
N LEU A 95 13.94 4.56 -6.11
CA LEU A 95 12.53 4.88 -5.93
C LEU A 95 12.30 6.39 -5.98
N LEU A 96 13.09 7.17 -5.26
CA LEU A 96 12.98 8.64 -5.27
C LEU A 96 13.12 9.24 -6.67
N SER A 97 13.95 8.64 -7.52
CA SER A 97 14.18 9.13 -8.90
C SER A 97 13.00 8.92 -9.84
N ILE A 98 12.03 8.06 -9.50
CA ILE A 98 10.89 7.71 -10.37
C ILE A 98 9.53 8.05 -9.77
N LEU A 99 9.45 8.36 -8.47
CA LEU A 99 8.18 8.50 -7.73
C LEU A 99 7.23 9.55 -8.30
N ASP A 100 7.75 10.65 -8.84
CA ASP A 100 6.93 11.71 -9.43
C ASP A 100 6.09 11.23 -10.62
N GLY A 101 6.60 10.24 -11.37
CA GLY A 101 5.89 9.57 -12.46
C GLY A 101 4.80 8.58 -12.03
N PHE A 102 4.69 8.28 -10.73
CA PHE A 102 3.76 7.27 -10.18
C PHE A 102 2.76 7.85 -9.16
N ALA A 103 2.54 9.15 -9.17
CA ALA A 103 1.59 9.82 -8.29
C ALA A 103 0.25 10.17 -8.99
N ASP A 104 -0.03 9.57 -10.13
CA ASP A 104 -1.31 9.73 -10.82
C ASP A 104 -2.44 9.11 -9.98
N VAL A 105 -3.53 9.87 -9.84
CA VAL A 105 -4.68 9.47 -9.04
C VAL A 105 -5.45 8.36 -9.74
N LYS A 106 -5.77 7.30 -9.01
CA LYS A 106 -6.52 6.16 -9.52
C LYS A 106 -7.97 6.54 -9.89
N PRO A 107 -8.61 5.78 -10.78
CA PRO A 107 -10.01 6.00 -11.15
C PRO A 107 -10.92 6.05 -9.91
N TYR A 108 -11.93 6.93 -9.97
CA TYR A 108 -12.99 7.12 -8.97
C TYR A 108 -12.55 7.74 -7.64
N VAL A 109 -11.26 7.81 -7.31
CA VAL A 109 -10.76 8.33 -6.02
C VAL A 109 -11.24 9.76 -5.76
N LEU A 110 -11.13 10.66 -6.75
CA LEU A 110 -11.51 12.06 -6.57
C LEU A 110 -13.00 12.22 -6.29
N ASP A 111 -13.84 11.50 -7.04
CA ASP A 111 -15.30 11.57 -6.87
C ASP A 111 -15.71 10.99 -5.52
N THR A 112 -15.16 9.84 -5.13
CA THR A 112 -15.42 9.20 -3.84
C THR A 112 -14.98 10.07 -2.68
N VAL A 113 -13.77 10.63 -2.70
CA VAL A 113 -13.28 11.53 -1.64
C VAL A 113 -14.15 12.79 -1.54
N LYS A 114 -14.59 13.34 -2.66
CA LYS A 114 -15.51 14.47 -2.69
C LYS A 114 -16.86 14.13 -2.04
N GLU A 115 -17.42 12.97 -2.37
CA GLU A 115 -18.68 12.50 -1.79
C GLU A 115 -18.57 12.26 -0.28
N LEU A 116 -17.51 11.60 0.17
CA LEU A 116 -17.24 11.38 1.60
C LEU A 116 -17.15 12.71 2.36
N ARG A 117 -16.44 13.71 1.81
CA ARG A 117 -16.36 15.05 2.41
C ARG A 117 -17.70 15.79 2.44
N GLN A 118 -18.53 15.66 1.39
CA GLN A 118 -19.88 16.22 1.40
C GLN A 118 -20.77 15.64 2.50
N ARG A 119 -20.52 14.38 2.86
CA ARG A 119 -21.15 13.70 3.98
C ARG A 119 -20.53 14.05 5.34
N GLY A 120 -19.51 14.93 5.37
CA GLY A 120 -18.81 15.33 6.60
C GLY A 120 -17.80 14.29 7.12
N ILE A 121 -17.44 13.29 6.31
CA ILE A 121 -16.45 12.26 6.66
C ILE A 121 -15.05 12.80 6.40
N LYS A 122 -14.19 12.68 7.41
CA LYS A 122 -12.79 13.13 7.35
C LYS A 122 -11.91 12.12 6.63
N ILE A 123 -10.91 12.58 5.93
CA ILE A 123 -10.01 11.74 5.14
C ILE A 123 -8.61 11.74 5.75
N GLY A 124 -8.22 10.61 6.31
CA GLY A 124 -6.87 10.35 6.75
C GLY A 124 -6.10 9.47 5.78
N SER A 125 -4.79 9.31 6.02
CA SER A 125 -4.02 8.36 5.23
C SER A 125 -2.85 7.75 6.01
N THR A 126 -2.51 6.50 5.67
CA THR A 126 -1.28 5.81 6.09
C THR A 126 -0.52 5.31 4.87
N THR A 127 0.79 5.10 5.00
CA THR A 127 1.63 4.65 3.90
C THR A 127 2.77 3.76 4.40
N GLY A 128 3.30 2.92 3.51
CA GLY A 128 4.57 2.23 3.71
C GLY A 128 5.79 3.02 3.19
N TYR A 129 5.57 4.24 2.68
CA TYR A 129 6.63 5.16 2.27
C TYR A 129 7.17 5.93 3.48
N THR A 130 8.43 6.38 3.39
CA THR A 130 9.05 7.31 4.35
C THR A 130 8.59 8.75 4.10
N ASP A 131 8.82 9.65 5.06
CA ASP A 131 8.52 11.08 4.89
C ASP A 131 9.20 11.64 3.63
N ARG A 132 10.46 11.28 3.39
CA ARG A 132 11.23 11.70 2.21
C ARG A 132 10.58 11.29 0.88
N MET A 133 9.99 10.10 0.82
CA MET A 133 9.22 9.66 -0.36
C MET A 133 7.91 10.43 -0.49
N MET A 134 7.25 10.70 0.64
CA MET A 134 6.00 11.44 0.66
C MET A 134 6.16 12.93 0.32
N GLU A 135 7.33 13.53 0.54
CA GLU A 135 7.66 14.87 0.05
C GLU A 135 7.57 15.00 -1.48
N ILE A 136 7.68 13.89 -2.22
CA ILE A 136 7.50 13.85 -3.68
C ILE A 136 6.03 13.51 -4.02
N VAL A 137 5.48 12.47 -3.41
CA VAL A 137 4.15 11.93 -3.78
C VAL A 137 3.02 12.89 -3.42
N VAL A 138 3.06 13.50 -2.21
CA VAL A 138 1.97 14.36 -1.71
C VAL A 138 1.76 15.61 -2.58
N PRO A 139 2.80 16.40 -2.91
CA PRO A 139 2.62 17.55 -3.79
C PRO A 139 2.09 17.16 -5.17
N LYS A 140 2.60 16.08 -5.74
CA LYS A 140 2.21 15.61 -7.07
C LYS A 140 0.77 15.10 -7.10
N ALA A 141 0.36 14.32 -6.12
CA ALA A 141 -1.04 13.87 -5.99
C ALA A 141 -1.98 15.08 -5.79
N LYS A 142 -1.54 16.11 -5.05
CA LYS A 142 -2.30 17.35 -4.85
C LYS A 142 -2.45 18.16 -6.15
N GLU A 143 -1.42 18.25 -6.98
CA GLU A 143 -1.53 18.82 -8.34
C GLU A 143 -2.58 18.08 -9.17
N ASN A 144 -2.68 16.77 -9.00
CA ASN A 144 -3.66 15.90 -9.66
C ASN A 144 -5.03 15.89 -8.95
N GLY A 145 -5.24 16.72 -7.93
CA GLY A 145 -6.53 16.94 -7.24
C GLY A 145 -6.76 16.09 -5.99
N TYR A 146 -5.83 15.21 -5.60
CA TYR A 146 -5.96 14.37 -4.42
C TYR A 146 -5.10 14.87 -3.26
N GLY A 147 -5.71 14.94 -2.07
CA GLY A 147 -5.00 15.17 -0.82
C GLY A 147 -5.90 14.80 0.37
N PRO A 148 -5.44 13.95 1.30
CA PRO A 148 -6.12 13.70 2.55
C PRO A 148 -6.03 14.94 3.47
N ASP A 149 -6.86 14.97 4.54
CA ASP A 149 -6.80 16.04 5.53
C ASP A 149 -5.54 15.92 6.40
N VAL A 150 -5.11 14.67 6.65
CA VAL A 150 -3.85 14.31 7.33
C VAL A 150 -3.29 13.02 6.75
N TRP A 151 -1.97 12.85 6.83
CA TRP A 151 -1.31 11.59 6.49
C TRP A 151 -0.17 11.29 7.45
N PHE A 152 0.14 10.02 7.65
CA PHE A 152 1.23 9.55 8.51
C PHE A 152 2.00 8.43 7.83
N SER A 153 3.32 8.52 7.93
CA SER A 153 4.30 7.52 7.52
C SER A 153 4.83 6.76 8.74
N PRO A 154 5.60 5.67 8.54
CA PRO A 154 6.30 4.99 9.62
C PRO A 154 7.26 5.89 10.42
N ASP A 155 7.80 6.94 9.81
CA ASP A 155 8.72 7.87 10.50
C ASP A 155 8.03 8.57 11.66
N SER A 156 6.73 8.84 11.52
CA SER A 156 5.91 9.41 12.59
C SER A 156 5.68 8.47 13.78
N THR A 157 6.00 7.18 13.65
CA THR A 157 5.76 6.12 14.64
C THR A 157 7.04 5.39 15.02
N GLU A 158 8.18 6.08 15.02
CA GLU A 158 9.49 5.53 15.37
C GLU A 158 9.86 4.29 14.52
N GLY A 159 9.50 4.31 13.23
CA GLY A 159 9.74 3.20 12.31
C GLY A 159 8.78 2.00 12.48
N LYS A 160 7.79 2.10 13.36
CA LYS A 160 6.79 1.03 13.56
C LYS A 160 5.65 1.17 12.53
N GLY A 161 5.96 0.82 11.29
CA GLY A 161 5.00 0.77 10.19
C GLY A 161 4.04 -0.42 10.29
N ARG A 162 3.33 -0.73 9.21
CA ARG A 162 2.43 -1.88 9.13
C ARG A 162 3.15 -3.19 9.46
N PRO A 163 2.55 -4.10 10.19
CA PRO A 163 1.13 -4.18 10.57
C PRO A 163 0.78 -3.52 11.91
N TYR A 164 1.67 -2.70 12.49
CA TYR A 164 1.35 -1.96 13.71
C TYR A 164 0.24 -0.93 13.45
N PRO A 165 -0.68 -0.71 14.39
CA PRO A 165 -1.85 0.16 14.21
C PRO A 165 -1.56 1.65 14.45
N TYR A 166 -0.32 2.02 14.71
CA TYR A 166 0.02 3.33 15.27
C TYR A 166 -0.24 4.49 14.32
N MET A 167 -0.03 4.31 13.01
CA MET A 167 -0.37 5.35 12.02
C MET A 167 -1.89 5.58 11.96
N VAL A 168 -2.72 4.53 12.11
CA VAL A 168 -4.17 4.65 12.21
C VAL A 168 -4.55 5.47 13.45
N PHE A 169 -3.97 5.18 14.61
CA PHE A 169 -4.23 5.93 15.85
C PHE A 169 -3.78 7.39 15.76
N LYS A 170 -2.66 7.69 15.09
CA LYS A 170 -2.25 9.07 14.83
C LYS A 170 -3.25 9.81 13.93
N ASN A 171 -3.75 9.15 12.89
CA ASN A 171 -4.84 9.71 12.07
C ASN A 171 -6.07 10.03 12.92
N MET A 172 -6.52 9.08 13.74
CA MET A 172 -7.67 9.29 14.62
C MET A 172 -7.47 10.49 15.56
N GLN A 173 -6.30 10.58 16.19
CA GLN A 173 -5.94 11.70 17.07
C GLN A 173 -5.97 13.04 16.34
N ALA A 174 -5.32 13.13 15.18
CA ALA A 174 -5.24 14.35 14.38
C ALA A 174 -6.61 14.78 13.82
N LEU A 175 -7.45 13.82 13.45
CA LEU A 175 -8.80 14.05 12.95
C LEU A 175 -9.83 14.26 14.09
N GLY A 176 -9.46 14.05 15.34
CA GLY A 176 -10.36 14.18 16.49
C GLY A 176 -11.46 13.11 16.51
N VAL A 177 -11.16 11.89 16.08
CA VAL A 177 -12.08 10.75 16.14
C VAL A 177 -11.67 9.84 17.30
N MET A 178 -12.58 9.57 18.22
CA MET A 178 -12.29 8.82 19.45
C MET A 178 -12.71 7.34 19.38
N ASP A 179 -13.69 7.01 18.55
CA ASP A 179 -14.26 5.66 18.47
C ASP A 179 -13.74 4.92 17.24
N VAL A 180 -12.96 3.86 17.44
CA VAL A 180 -12.41 3.02 16.36
C VAL A 180 -13.52 2.41 15.49
N ARG A 181 -14.71 2.16 16.03
CA ARG A 181 -15.87 1.62 15.32
C ARG A 181 -16.45 2.61 14.30
N ARG A 182 -16.08 3.89 14.40
CA ARG A 182 -16.48 4.96 13.50
C ARG A 182 -15.37 5.34 12.49
N VAL A 183 -14.35 4.47 12.37
CA VAL A 183 -13.25 4.63 11.42
C VAL A 183 -13.23 3.45 10.46
N MET A 184 -12.98 3.76 9.19
CA MET A 184 -12.74 2.78 8.14
C MET A 184 -11.30 2.89 7.66
N LYS A 185 -10.59 1.78 7.54
CA LYS A 185 -9.30 1.67 6.83
C LYS A 185 -9.53 1.03 5.47
N VAL A 186 -9.02 1.65 4.42
CA VAL A 186 -9.05 1.11 3.05
C VAL A 186 -7.62 0.94 2.55
N GLY A 187 -7.32 -0.20 1.98
CA GLY A 187 -6.00 -0.48 1.41
C GLY A 187 -6.02 -1.62 0.40
N ASP A 188 -4.90 -1.83 -0.25
CA ASP A 188 -4.75 -2.72 -1.40
C ASP A 188 -3.78 -3.89 -1.17
N THR A 189 -3.27 -4.02 0.07
CA THR A 189 -2.34 -5.09 0.47
C THR A 189 -2.80 -5.83 1.73
N VAL A 190 -2.30 -7.05 1.91
CA VAL A 190 -2.48 -7.82 3.16
C VAL A 190 -1.94 -7.03 4.37
N SER A 191 -0.90 -6.22 4.18
CA SER A 191 -0.34 -5.38 5.26
C SER A 191 -1.32 -4.29 5.71
N ASP A 192 -2.09 -3.70 4.79
CA ASP A 192 -3.16 -2.75 5.10
C ASP A 192 -4.27 -3.40 5.91
N ILE A 193 -4.69 -4.59 5.47
CA ILE A 193 -5.74 -5.34 6.18
C ILE A 193 -5.31 -5.64 7.61
N LYS A 194 -4.08 -6.11 7.80
CA LYS A 194 -3.53 -6.36 9.14
C LYS A 194 -3.42 -5.09 9.99
N GLU A 195 -3.01 -3.95 9.40
CA GLU A 195 -2.97 -2.65 10.09
C GLU A 195 -4.36 -2.25 10.61
N GLY A 196 -5.39 -2.30 9.76
CA GLY A 196 -6.77 -1.98 10.13
C GLY A 196 -7.33 -2.93 11.19
N ARG A 197 -7.11 -4.24 11.02
CA ARG A 197 -7.52 -5.26 12.02
C ARG A 197 -6.86 -5.05 13.37
N ASN A 198 -5.57 -4.77 13.39
CA ASN A 198 -4.82 -4.52 14.63
C ASN A 198 -5.25 -3.20 15.30
N ALA A 199 -5.71 -2.22 14.52
CA ALA A 199 -6.31 -0.99 15.03
C ALA A 199 -7.75 -1.18 15.56
N GLY A 200 -8.43 -2.27 15.20
CA GLY A 200 -9.82 -2.53 15.58
C GLY A 200 -10.82 -1.67 14.79
N VAL A 201 -10.44 -1.14 13.64
CA VAL A 201 -11.30 -0.34 12.75
C VAL A 201 -11.94 -1.23 11.68
N TYR A 202 -13.03 -0.74 11.06
CA TYR A 202 -13.64 -1.42 9.91
C TYR A 202 -12.66 -1.41 8.74
N THR A 203 -12.33 -2.57 8.20
CA THR A 203 -11.22 -2.73 7.28
C THR A 203 -11.69 -3.24 5.92
N VAL A 204 -11.36 -2.50 4.86
CA VAL A 204 -11.80 -2.76 3.49
C VAL A 204 -10.60 -2.97 2.57
N GLY A 205 -10.62 -4.05 1.79
CA GLY A 205 -9.68 -4.30 0.71
C GLY A 205 -10.19 -3.73 -0.62
N VAL A 206 -9.34 -3.10 -1.43
CA VAL A 206 -9.67 -2.65 -2.79
C VAL A 206 -8.91 -3.47 -3.83
N ILE A 207 -9.62 -4.00 -4.85
CA ILE A 207 -9.09 -4.98 -5.80
C ILE A 207 -8.49 -4.32 -7.03
N GLU A 208 -9.28 -3.51 -7.76
CA GLU A 208 -8.86 -2.92 -9.03
C GLU A 208 -7.68 -1.96 -8.82
N GLY A 209 -6.61 -2.20 -9.58
CA GLY A 209 -5.37 -1.43 -9.48
C GLY A 209 -4.63 -1.61 -8.17
N SER A 210 -4.88 -2.70 -7.43
CA SER A 210 -4.14 -3.07 -6.24
C SER A 210 -2.78 -3.69 -6.54
N SER A 211 -1.89 -3.65 -5.56
CA SER A 211 -0.64 -4.42 -5.58
C SER A 211 -0.90 -5.92 -5.67
N GLU A 212 -1.97 -6.40 -5.01
CA GLU A 212 -2.34 -7.83 -5.02
C GLU A 212 -2.84 -8.28 -6.40
N MET A 213 -3.56 -7.39 -7.14
CA MET A 213 -3.93 -7.66 -8.54
C MET A 213 -2.70 -7.59 -9.45
N GLY A 214 -1.79 -6.62 -9.23
CA GLY A 214 -0.51 -6.50 -9.89
C GLY A 214 -0.55 -6.24 -11.40
N LEU A 215 -1.64 -5.68 -11.91
CA LEU A 215 -1.88 -5.41 -13.32
C LEU A 215 -1.91 -3.90 -13.59
N THR A 216 -1.46 -3.52 -14.79
CA THR A 216 -1.75 -2.20 -15.34
C THR A 216 -3.25 -2.07 -15.65
N LYS A 217 -3.72 -0.84 -15.76
CA LYS A 217 -5.12 -0.58 -16.15
C LYS A 217 -5.47 -1.17 -17.52
N GLU A 218 -4.50 -1.15 -18.45
CA GLU A 218 -4.69 -1.72 -19.78
C GLU A 218 -4.80 -3.24 -19.73
N GLU A 219 -3.92 -3.92 -18.99
CA GLU A 219 -3.98 -5.37 -18.80
C GLU A 219 -5.28 -5.79 -18.13
N PHE A 220 -5.71 -5.07 -17.07
CA PHE A 220 -6.97 -5.35 -16.39
C PHE A 220 -8.18 -5.22 -17.31
N ASN A 221 -8.24 -4.14 -18.10
CA ASN A 221 -9.37 -3.88 -19.01
C ASN A 221 -9.39 -4.82 -20.24
N ASN A 222 -8.24 -5.30 -20.69
CA ASN A 222 -8.12 -6.18 -21.86
C ASN A 222 -8.19 -7.67 -21.50
N MET A 223 -8.25 -7.99 -20.21
CA MET A 223 -8.36 -9.38 -19.74
C MET A 223 -9.70 -10.00 -20.11
N GLY A 224 -9.71 -11.28 -20.50
CA GLY A 224 -10.95 -12.02 -20.74
C GLY A 224 -11.79 -12.12 -19.47
N GLU A 225 -13.10 -12.02 -19.59
CA GLU A 225 -14.08 -11.97 -18.48
C GLU A 225 -13.90 -13.13 -17.47
N ILE A 226 -13.66 -14.33 -17.95
CA ILE A 226 -13.47 -15.53 -17.10
C ILE A 226 -12.18 -15.39 -16.26
N GLU A 227 -11.08 -14.98 -16.88
CA GLU A 227 -9.81 -14.80 -16.18
C GLU A 227 -9.88 -13.61 -15.21
N GLN A 228 -10.49 -12.51 -15.63
CA GLN A 228 -10.68 -11.33 -14.79
C GLN A 228 -11.49 -11.67 -13.53
N THR A 229 -12.61 -12.39 -13.69
CA THR A 229 -13.44 -12.85 -12.56
C THR A 229 -12.65 -13.75 -11.62
N ALA A 230 -11.91 -14.72 -12.14
CA ALA A 230 -11.11 -15.62 -11.33
C ALA A 230 -10.02 -14.89 -10.52
N ARG A 231 -9.34 -13.88 -11.12
CA ARG A 231 -8.34 -13.06 -10.41
C ARG A 231 -8.98 -12.16 -9.35
N ILE A 232 -10.13 -11.55 -9.65
CA ILE A 232 -10.88 -10.74 -8.68
C ILE A 232 -11.23 -11.59 -7.46
N GLU A 233 -11.79 -12.79 -7.66
CA GLU A 233 -12.15 -13.67 -6.55
C GLU A 233 -10.92 -14.14 -5.75
N ALA A 234 -9.81 -14.45 -6.40
CA ALA A 234 -8.58 -14.83 -5.71
C ALA A 234 -8.05 -13.70 -4.81
N VAL A 235 -8.06 -12.44 -5.27
CA VAL A 235 -7.66 -11.28 -4.47
C VAL A 235 -8.68 -11.02 -3.35
N ARG A 236 -9.98 -11.15 -3.64
CA ARG A 236 -11.05 -11.04 -2.63
C ARG A 236 -10.85 -12.04 -1.49
N GLU A 237 -10.67 -13.32 -1.81
CA GLU A 237 -10.42 -14.35 -0.82
C GLU A 237 -9.16 -14.07 0.00
N LYS A 238 -8.09 -13.57 -0.64
CA LYS A 238 -6.85 -13.21 0.04
C LYS A 238 -7.07 -12.12 1.10
N PHE A 239 -7.83 -11.06 0.78
CA PHE A 239 -8.15 -10.01 1.73
C PHE A 239 -9.07 -10.49 2.85
N LEU A 240 -10.11 -11.26 2.53
CA LEU A 240 -11.02 -11.83 3.53
C LEU A 240 -10.26 -12.77 4.49
N ASN A 241 -9.37 -13.62 3.97
CA ASN A 241 -8.53 -14.50 4.78
C ASN A 241 -7.52 -13.72 5.64
N ALA A 242 -7.09 -12.54 5.21
CA ALA A 242 -6.27 -11.63 6.01
C ALA A 242 -7.06 -10.92 7.11
N GLY A 243 -8.41 -10.98 7.06
CA GLY A 243 -9.33 -10.44 8.05
C GLY A 243 -10.02 -9.15 7.64
N ALA A 244 -10.11 -8.81 6.35
CA ALA A 244 -10.94 -7.70 5.89
C ALA A 244 -12.41 -7.92 6.28
N ASP A 245 -13.08 -6.84 6.71
CA ASP A 245 -14.51 -6.86 6.99
C ASP A 245 -15.33 -6.78 5.70
N ASP A 246 -14.74 -6.16 4.65
CA ASP A 246 -15.34 -6.06 3.31
C ASP A 246 -14.25 -5.95 2.24
N VAL A 247 -14.63 -6.24 0.99
CA VAL A 247 -13.74 -6.13 -0.17
C VAL A 247 -14.51 -5.56 -1.35
N ILE A 248 -14.08 -4.40 -1.81
CA ILE A 248 -14.68 -3.66 -2.93
C ILE A 248 -13.88 -3.87 -4.22
N LEU A 249 -14.56 -3.78 -5.37
CA LEU A 249 -13.86 -3.85 -6.65
C LEU A 249 -12.99 -2.60 -6.86
N ASN A 250 -13.56 -1.42 -6.71
CA ASN A 250 -12.85 -0.15 -6.84
C ASN A 250 -13.47 0.93 -5.93
N MET A 251 -12.88 2.11 -5.93
CA MET A 251 -13.27 3.20 -5.02
C MET A 251 -14.71 3.72 -5.22
N ARG A 252 -15.37 3.40 -6.33
CA ARG A 252 -16.78 3.76 -6.54
C ARG A 252 -17.74 3.01 -5.60
N ASP A 253 -17.31 1.86 -5.11
CA ASP A 253 -18.13 0.97 -4.28
C ASP A 253 -18.06 1.36 -2.78
N LEU A 254 -17.26 2.39 -2.43
CA LEU A 254 -17.09 2.90 -1.07
C LEU A 254 -18.16 3.92 -0.72
#